data_0d6a9f803fc2e908d90f525839166fef
#
_entry.id   0d6a9f803fc2e908d90f525839166fef
#
_cell.length_a   1.000
_cell.length_b   1.000
_cell.length_c   1.000
_cell.angle_alpha   90.00
_cell.angle_beta   90.00
_cell.angle_gamma   90.00
#
_symmetry.space_group_name_H-M   'P 1'
#
loop_
_entity.id
_entity.type
_entity.pdbx_description
1 polymer ?
#
loop_
_entity_poly.entity_id
_entity_poly.type
_entity_poly.pdbx_seq_one_letter_code
_entity_poly.pdbx_strand_id
1 'polypeptide(L)'
;MNMKLPVLVVVLLAVALASCKKTDDAPTVVQTTNLNVVNAFTDTLNYYVNGTRVNVSSSLYPLGSSGYIGVAVGQQNYDFKRPLSPVVLFNRSLALDSGKTYTLYVAGRSTDLTFTTLDTLQADTANRARIRFVNAAPDAGNLDVMVGDTVKFKVRAFKTATVFLPVNAGLKRIRVYQSGSTIAKIDETRTLIAGRVYTLFTKGKLNGAGDAVLGTGLVVNR
;
A
#
# COMPACT_ATOMS: atom_id res chain seq x y z
N MET A 1 51.36 60.43 -28.09
CA MET A 1 51.98 59.60 -27.04
C MET A 1 50.89 59.09 -26.14
N ASN A 2 50.54 57.83 -26.31
CA ASN A 2 49.99 56.87 -25.36
C ASN A 2 48.76 57.23 -24.54
N MET A 3 47.60 57.15 -25.15
CA MET A 3 46.32 57.15 -24.49
C MET A 3 45.47 55.85 -24.82
N LYS A 4 46.12 54.69 -24.86
CA LYS A 4 45.47 53.41 -25.23
C LYS A 4 45.37 52.36 -24.09
N LEU A 5 46.04 52.66 -22.97
CA LEU A 5 46.07 51.67 -21.87
C LEU A 5 44.81 51.67 -20.94
N PRO A 6 44.16 52.80 -20.57
CA PRO A 6 43.01 52.79 -19.69
C PRO A 6 41.73 52.29 -20.35
N VAL A 7 41.57 52.37 -21.67
CA VAL A 7 40.36 51.88 -22.38
C VAL A 7 40.34 50.36 -22.47
N LEU A 8 41.54 49.74 -22.60
CA LEU A 8 41.62 48.28 -22.64
C LEU A 8 41.27 47.59 -21.27
N VAL A 9 41.67 48.25 -20.17
CA VAL A 9 41.41 47.77 -18.80
C VAL A 9 39.92 47.87 -18.44
N VAL A 10 39.23 48.94 -18.89
CA VAL A 10 37.79 49.13 -18.66
C VAL A 10 36.95 48.13 -19.44
N VAL A 11 37.37 47.77 -20.66
CA VAL A 11 36.65 46.75 -21.47
C VAL A 11 36.85 45.35 -20.89
N LEU A 12 38.03 45.01 -20.33
CA LEU A 12 38.24 43.71 -19.64
C LEU A 12 37.47 43.60 -18.34
N LEU A 13 37.25 44.68 -17.58
CA LEU A 13 36.45 44.67 -16.36
C LEU A 13 34.94 44.52 -16.62
N ALA A 14 34.44 45.04 -17.78
CA ALA A 14 33.02 44.93 -18.12
C ALA A 14 32.60 43.53 -18.56
N VAL A 15 33.52 42.68 -19.06
CA VAL A 15 33.23 41.29 -19.47
C VAL A 15 33.18 40.34 -18.27
N ALA A 16 33.81 40.68 -17.12
CA ALA A 16 33.81 39.83 -15.92
C ALA A 16 32.49 39.87 -15.12
N LEU A 17 31.56 40.79 -15.41
CA LEU A 17 30.29 40.92 -14.70
C LEU A 17 29.09 40.20 -15.38
N ALA A 18 29.31 39.58 -16.55
CA ALA A 18 28.25 38.93 -17.32
C ALA A 18 28.12 37.43 -17.07
N SER A 19 28.87 36.85 -16.11
CA SER A 19 28.86 35.40 -15.85
C SER A 19 28.44 35.09 -14.43
N CYS A 20 27.14 35.16 -14.15
CA CYS A 20 26.45 34.40 -13.14
C CYS A 20 24.94 34.60 -13.31
N LYS A 21 24.35 34.02 -14.35
CA LYS A 21 22.97 33.55 -14.21
C LYS A 21 23.05 32.28 -13.42
N LYS A 22 23.01 32.39 -12.08
CA LYS A 22 22.57 31.32 -11.21
C LYS A 22 21.10 31.09 -11.56
N THR A 23 20.82 30.08 -12.34
CA THR A 23 19.48 29.51 -12.34
C THR A 23 19.28 28.98 -10.93
N ASP A 24 18.62 29.75 -10.09
CA ASP A 24 18.04 29.28 -8.84
C ASP A 24 16.91 28.32 -9.25
N ASP A 25 17.29 27.13 -9.70
CA ASP A 25 16.39 26.00 -9.70
C ASP A 25 16.10 25.67 -8.24
N ALA A 26 15.07 26.34 -7.70
CA ALA A 26 14.55 25.97 -6.40
C ALA A 26 14.28 24.45 -6.43
N PRO A 27 14.74 23.68 -5.44
CA PRO A 27 14.55 22.24 -5.45
C PRO A 27 13.07 21.93 -5.62
N THR A 28 12.74 21.24 -6.70
CA THR A 28 11.36 20.81 -6.96
C THR A 28 10.94 19.91 -5.82
N VAL A 29 10.10 20.41 -4.92
CA VAL A 29 9.55 19.62 -3.81
C VAL A 29 8.64 18.56 -4.40
N VAL A 30 9.12 17.32 -4.44
CA VAL A 30 8.31 16.18 -4.87
C VAL A 30 7.22 15.94 -3.80
N GLN A 31 5.97 16.21 -4.17
CA GLN A 31 4.85 15.88 -3.29
C GLN A 31 4.72 14.36 -3.14
N THR A 32 4.47 13.92 -1.91
CA THR A 32 4.34 12.50 -1.59
C THR A 32 2.97 12.19 -0.99
N THR A 33 2.58 10.93 -1.10
CA THR A 33 1.43 10.32 -0.45
C THR A 33 1.85 9.02 0.21
N ASN A 34 1.04 8.49 1.12
CA ASN A 34 1.36 7.25 1.82
C ASN A 34 0.74 6.04 1.10
N LEU A 35 1.58 5.07 0.76
CA LEU A 35 1.17 3.80 0.16
C LEU A 35 1.66 2.64 1.00
N ASN A 36 0.73 1.74 1.36
CA ASN A 36 1.02 0.41 1.88
C ASN A 36 0.77 -0.62 0.78
N VAL A 37 1.65 -1.59 0.60
CA VAL A 37 1.45 -2.71 -0.32
C VAL A 37 1.25 -3.97 0.50
N VAL A 38 0.11 -4.64 0.30
CA VAL A 38 -0.27 -5.89 0.98
C VAL A 38 -0.18 -7.04 -0.02
N ASN A 39 0.59 -8.06 0.33
CA ASN A 39 0.67 -9.28 -0.45
C ASN A 39 -0.42 -10.27 -0.03
N ALA A 40 -1.54 -10.27 -0.75
CA ALA A 40 -2.63 -11.23 -0.63
C ALA A 40 -2.48 -12.42 -1.60
N PHE A 41 -1.27 -12.62 -2.15
CA PHE A 41 -0.94 -13.68 -3.08
C PHE A 41 -0.05 -14.73 -2.41
N THR A 42 0.26 -15.82 -3.11
CA THR A 42 1.07 -16.95 -2.62
C THR A 42 2.55 -16.79 -2.86
N ASP A 43 2.96 -15.98 -3.85
CA ASP A 43 4.37 -15.73 -4.12
C ASP A 43 4.95 -14.68 -3.16
N THR A 44 6.21 -14.81 -2.82
CA THR A 44 6.98 -13.72 -2.22
C THR A 44 7.30 -12.69 -3.30
N LEU A 45 7.09 -11.41 -2.99
CA LEU A 45 7.18 -10.32 -3.96
C LEU A 45 8.16 -9.23 -3.52
N ASN A 46 8.83 -8.64 -4.50
CA ASN A 46 9.44 -7.32 -4.41
C ASN A 46 8.69 -6.37 -5.35
N TYR A 47 8.53 -5.12 -4.96
CA TYR A 47 7.95 -4.12 -5.84
C TYR A 47 8.91 -2.95 -6.07
N TYR A 48 8.79 -2.41 -7.27
CA TYR A 48 9.64 -1.35 -7.80
C TYR A 48 8.74 -0.21 -8.27
N VAL A 49 9.14 1.01 -8.00
CA VAL A 49 8.46 2.21 -8.51
C VAL A 49 9.38 2.85 -9.52
N ASN A 50 8.92 2.97 -10.76
CA ASN A 50 9.70 3.50 -11.88
C ASN A 50 11.11 2.86 -11.98
N GLY A 51 11.19 1.55 -11.81
CA GLY A 51 12.42 0.77 -11.88
C GLY A 51 13.24 0.69 -10.58
N THR A 52 12.92 1.48 -9.54
CA THR A 52 13.63 1.46 -8.26
C THR A 52 12.90 0.58 -7.25
N ARG A 53 13.62 -0.38 -6.63
CA ARG A 53 13.06 -1.24 -5.58
C ARG A 53 12.71 -0.41 -4.34
N VAL A 54 11.49 -0.56 -3.83
CA VAL A 54 10.98 0.21 -2.69
C VAL A 54 11.05 -0.60 -1.39
N ASN A 55 10.67 -1.87 -1.40
CA ASN A 55 10.73 -2.74 -0.22
C ASN A 55 12.14 -3.31 0.00
N VAL A 56 13.11 -2.43 0.25
CA VAL A 56 14.54 -2.79 0.33
C VAL A 56 14.90 -3.61 1.57
N SER A 57 14.22 -3.38 2.71
CA SER A 57 14.52 -4.03 3.99
C SER A 57 14.12 -5.51 4.01
N SER A 58 13.03 -5.87 3.35
CA SER A 58 12.59 -7.26 3.23
C SER A 58 11.69 -7.44 2.02
N SER A 59 11.57 -8.68 1.55
CA SER A 59 10.56 -9.05 0.57
C SER A 59 9.18 -9.14 1.22
N LEU A 60 8.13 -8.90 0.44
CA LEU A 60 6.74 -9.09 0.87
C LEU A 60 6.39 -10.57 0.78
N TYR A 61 6.43 -11.26 1.90
CA TYR A 61 5.95 -12.63 2.01
C TYR A 61 4.42 -12.68 1.88
N PRO A 62 3.83 -13.84 1.56
CA PRO A 62 2.38 -14.02 1.64
C PRO A 62 1.81 -13.54 2.97
N LEU A 63 0.70 -12.82 2.95
CA LEU A 63 0.08 -12.12 4.08
C LEU A 63 0.89 -10.94 4.65
N GLY A 64 2.08 -10.64 4.09
CA GLY A 64 2.91 -9.52 4.49
C GLY A 64 2.41 -8.17 3.95
N SER A 65 2.91 -7.12 4.57
CA SER A 65 2.62 -5.73 4.22
C SER A 65 3.90 -4.89 4.32
N SER A 66 4.06 -3.90 3.44
CA SER A 66 5.23 -3.00 3.47
C SER A 66 5.20 -1.98 4.62
N GLY A 67 4.04 -1.83 5.26
CA GLY A 67 3.75 -0.61 6.01
C GLY A 67 3.54 0.58 5.06
N TYR A 68 3.18 1.74 5.61
CA TYR A 68 3.01 2.95 4.82
C TYR A 68 4.37 3.57 4.51
N ILE A 69 4.63 3.75 3.23
CA ILE A 69 5.86 4.36 2.69
C ILE A 69 5.45 5.58 1.87
N GLY A 70 6.20 6.67 1.99
CA GLY A 70 6.01 7.85 1.15
C GLY A 70 6.39 7.56 -0.30
N VAL A 71 5.45 7.76 -1.24
CA VAL A 71 5.66 7.62 -2.68
C VAL A 71 5.26 8.92 -3.39
N ALA A 72 5.85 9.21 -4.54
CA ALA A 72 5.49 10.40 -5.31
C ALA A 72 4.01 10.36 -5.72
N VAL A 73 3.36 11.51 -5.69
CA VAL A 73 1.99 11.68 -6.21
C VAL A 73 1.95 11.62 -7.74
N GLY A 74 0.73 11.53 -8.28
CA GLY A 74 0.51 11.39 -9.72
C GLY A 74 0.70 9.96 -10.18
N GLN A 75 0.85 9.80 -11.49
CA GLN A 75 0.93 8.49 -12.12
C GLN A 75 2.34 7.91 -12.01
N GLN A 76 2.46 6.75 -11.39
CA GLN A 76 3.69 5.99 -11.24
C GLN A 76 3.50 4.55 -11.74
N ASN A 77 4.58 3.92 -12.20
CA ASN A 77 4.56 2.53 -12.62
C ASN A 77 5.15 1.64 -11.52
N TYR A 78 4.38 0.63 -11.13
CA TYR A 78 4.74 -0.36 -10.12
C TYR A 78 5.00 -1.70 -10.80
N ASP A 79 6.24 -2.19 -10.74
CA ASP A 79 6.61 -3.52 -11.21
C ASP A 79 6.70 -4.48 -10.03
N PHE A 80 6.16 -5.68 -10.20
CA PHE A 80 6.22 -6.75 -9.22
C PHE A 80 7.09 -7.88 -9.73
N LYS A 81 8.07 -8.31 -8.92
CA LYS A 81 9.03 -9.37 -9.25
C LYS A 81 9.15 -10.35 -8.09
N ARG A 82 9.57 -11.57 -8.37
CA ARG A 82 10.05 -12.48 -7.32
C ARG A 82 11.41 -12.01 -6.80
N PRO A 83 11.76 -12.33 -5.54
CA PRO A 83 13.13 -12.15 -5.07
C PRO A 83 14.14 -12.82 -6.00
N LEU A 84 15.27 -12.17 -6.20
CA LEU A 84 16.39 -12.65 -7.02
C LEU A 84 16.05 -12.91 -8.51
N SER A 85 14.88 -12.47 -8.99
CA SER A 85 14.48 -12.61 -10.38
C SER A 85 14.44 -11.24 -11.07
N PRO A 86 15.06 -11.09 -12.27
CA PRO A 86 14.94 -9.88 -13.06
C PRO A 86 13.57 -9.78 -13.76
N VAL A 87 12.84 -10.90 -13.85
CA VAL A 87 11.59 -10.98 -14.62
C VAL A 87 10.46 -10.26 -13.89
N VAL A 88 9.80 -9.33 -14.58
CA VAL A 88 8.57 -8.67 -14.12
C VAL A 88 7.42 -9.66 -14.24
N LEU A 89 6.74 -9.98 -13.14
CA LEU A 89 5.55 -10.84 -13.13
C LEU A 89 4.35 -10.11 -13.75
N PHE A 90 4.19 -8.86 -13.37
CA PHE A 90 3.20 -7.92 -13.91
C PHE A 90 3.59 -6.50 -13.50
N ASN A 91 2.98 -5.54 -14.15
CA ASN A 91 3.08 -4.13 -13.78
C ASN A 91 1.69 -3.54 -13.46
N ARG A 92 1.68 -2.46 -12.72
CA ARG A 92 0.50 -1.68 -12.38
C ARG A 92 0.82 -0.20 -12.43
N SER A 93 0.12 0.53 -13.29
CA SER A 93 0.13 2.00 -13.25
C SER A 93 -0.90 2.50 -12.24
N LEU A 94 -0.48 3.37 -11.32
CA LEU A 94 -1.35 3.99 -10.30
C LEU A 94 -1.17 5.49 -10.32
N ALA A 95 -2.29 6.22 -10.30
CA ALA A 95 -2.32 7.64 -10.03
C ALA A 95 -2.78 7.86 -8.59
N LEU A 96 -1.91 8.43 -7.76
CA LEU A 96 -2.17 8.66 -6.34
C LEU A 96 -2.19 10.16 -6.05
N ASP A 97 -3.17 10.61 -5.28
CA ASP A 97 -3.35 12.01 -4.92
C ASP A 97 -2.59 12.36 -3.64
N SER A 98 -2.19 13.63 -3.54
CA SER A 98 -1.57 14.19 -2.34
C SER A 98 -2.53 14.21 -1.14
N GLY A 99 -1.96 14.08 0.06
CA GLY A 99 -2.71 14.17 1.33
C GLY A 99 -3.63 12.98 1.61
N LYS A 100 -3.57 11.93 0.82
CA LYS A 100 -4.33 10.69 1.02
C LYS A 100 -3.42 9.55 1.48
N THR A 101 -4.04 8.48 1.97
CA THR A 101 -3.34 7.26 2.40
C THR A 101 -4.00 6.07 1.70
N TYR A 102 -3.19 5.23 1.08
CA TYR A 102 -3.67 4.13 0.25
C TYR A 102 -3.08 2.79 0.68
N THR A 103 -3.85 1.72 0.47
CA THR A 103 -3.31 0.35 0.45
C THR A 103 -3.55 -0.28 -0.91
N LEU A 104 -2.49 -0.80 -1.53
CA LEU A 104 -2.53 -1.63 -2.73
C LEU A 104 -2.50 -3.10 -2.34
N TYR A 105 -3.51 -3.86 -2.73
CA TYR A 105 -3.59 -5.31 -2.56
C TYR A 105 -3.13 -6.01 -3.82
N VAL A 106 -2.23 -6.98 -3.67
CA VAL A 106 -1.76 -7.86 -4.74
C VAL A 106 -2.30 -9.26 -4.46
N ALA A 107 -3.34 -9.66 -5.19
CA ALA A 107 -4.03 -10.94 -5.01
C ALA A 107 -3.67 -11.99 -6.08
N GLY A 108 -2.74 -11.67 -6.99
CA GLY A 108 -2.30 -12.57 -8.06
C GLY A 108 -1.26 -11.94 -8.98
N ARG A 109 -1.02 -12.60 -10.12
CA ARG A 109 0.04 -12.24 -11.09
C ARG A 109 -0.44 -11.38 -12.26
N SER A 110 -1.51 -10.62 -12.09
CA SER A 110 -2.00 -9.73 -13.14
C SER A 110 -2.53 -8.44 -12.56
N THR A 111 -2.58 -7.41 -13.37
CA THR A 111 -3.15 -6.11 -13.01
C THR A 111 -4.59 -6.24 -12.53
N ASP A 112 -5.37 -7.13 -13.14
CA ASP A 112 -6.77 -7.37 -12.76
C ASP A 112 -6.92 -8.03 -11.38
N LEU A 113 -5.88 -8.62 -10.84
CA LEU A 113 -5.83 -9.18 -9.49
C LEU A 113 -5.20 -8.21 -8.49
N THR A 114 -5.15 -6.92 -8.83
CA THR A 114 -4.71 -5.86 -7.92
C THR A 114 -5.79 -4.79 -7.77
N PHE A 115 -5.83 -4.14 -6.64
CA PHE A 115 -6.74 -3.01 -6.38
C PHE A 115 -6.24 -2.16 -5.23
N THR A 116 -6.69 -0.91 -5.17
CA THR A 116 -6.36 0.02 -4.08
C THR A 116 -7.57 0.31 -3.22
N THR A 117 -7.31 0.61 -1.96
CA THR A 117 -8.28 1.19 -1.03
C THR A 117 -7.77 2.53 -0.53
N LEU A 118 -8.68 3.46 -0.26
CA LEU A 118 -8.41 4.66 0.50
C LEU A 118 -8.54 4.34 1.99
N ASP A 119 -7.57 4.79 2.79
CA ASP A 119 -7.48 4.43 4.20
C ASP A 119 -7.73 5.65 5.09
N THR A 120 -8.82 5.61 5.86
CA THR A 120 -9.13 6.62 6.86
C THR A 120 -8.65 6.14 8.23
N LEU A 121 -7.47 6.57 8.65
CA LEU A 121 -6.75 6.04 9.83
C LEU A 121 -7.07 6.79 11.12
N GLN A 122 -8.34 7.02 11.42
CA GLN A 122 -8.75 7.66 12.66
C GLN A 122 -8.84 6.64 13.80
N ALA A 123 -8.19 6.92 14.93
CA ALA A 123 -8.36 6.14 16.15
C ALA A 123 -9.79 6.29 16.70
N ASP A 124 -10.22 5.32 17.50
CA ASP A 124 -11.49 5.39 18.22
C ASP A 124 -11.34 6.30 19.45
N THR A 125 -12.26 7.23 19.64
CA THR A 125 -12.24 8.18 20.79
C THR A 125 -12.53 7.51 22.13
N ALA A 126 -13.18 6.35 22.12
CA ALA A 126 -13.45 5.52 23.31
C ALA A 126 -12.36 4.48 23.57
N ASN A 127 -11.16 4.67 22.98
CA ASN A 127 -10.00 3.78 23.11
C ASN A 127 -10.28 2.31 22.77
N ARG A 128 -11.23 2.06 21.87
CA ARG A 128 -11.46 0.72 21.29
C ARG A 128 -10.51 0.50 20.10
N ALA A 129 -10.32 -0.73 19.69
CA ALA A 129 -9.75 -1.01 18.38
C ALA A 129 -10.75 -0.66 17.27
N ARG A 130 -10.27 -0.35 16.07
CA ARG A 130 -11.10 -0.25 14.86
C ARG A 130 -10.65 -1.29 13.86
N ILE A 131 -11.61 -1.94 13.21
CA ILE A 131 -11.33 -2.98 12.22
C ILE A 131 -12.21 -2.81 10.99
N ARG A 132 -11.63 -3.02 9.81
CA ARG A 132 -12.37 -3.22 8.55
C ARG A 132 -12.03 -4.56 7.96
N PHE A 133 -12.84 -5.01 7.01
CA PHE A 133 -12.60 -6.20 6.21
C PHE A 133 -12.39 -5.86 4.74
N VAL A 134 -11.42 -6.55 4.11
CA VAL A 134 -11.12 -6.48 2.67
C VAL A 134 -11.12 -7.88 2.09
N ASN A 135 -11.96 -8.14 1.09
CA ASN A 135 -11.90 -9.40 0.36
C ASN A 135 -10.86 -9.29 -0.78
N ALA A 136 -9.68 -9.88 -0.54
CA ALA A 136 -8.61 -9.99 -1.52
C ALA A 136 -8.39 -11.44 -2.01
N ALA A 137 -9.40 -12.31 -1.86
CA ALA A 137 -9.41 -13.69 -2.36
C ALA A 137 -10.25 -13.77 -3.65
N PRO A 138 -9.62 -13.83 -4.88
CA PRO A 138 -10.34 -13.68 -6.14
C PRO A 138 -11.40 -14.75 -6.39
N ASP A 139 -11.15 -15.99 -5.97
CA ASP A 139 -12.04 -17.14 -6.26
C ASP A 139 -12.92 -17.53 -5.07
N ALA A 140 -12.99 -16.71 -4.00
CA ALA A 140 -13.76 -17.04 -2.81
C ALA A 140 -15.26 -16.70 -2.93
N GLY A 141 -15.65 -15.96 -3.96
CA GLY A 141 -16.99 -15.41 -4.08
C GLY A 141 -17.27 -14.35 -3.00
N ASN A 142 -18.55 -14.19 -2.67
CA ASN A 142 -18.94 -13.28 -1.59
C ASN A 142 -18.66 -13.92 -0.23
N LEU A 143 -18.07 -13.15 0.67
CA LEU A 143 -17.73 -13.58 2.02
C LEU A 143 -18.52 -12.84 3.09
N ASP A 144 -18.89 -13.57 4.14
CA ASP A 144 -19.38 -13.05 5.40
C ASP A 144 -18.31 -13.21 6.47
N VAL A 145 -18.05 -12.17 7.25
CA VAL A 145 -17.01 -12.19 8.29
C VAL A 145 -17.58 -11.74 9.62
N MET A 146 -17.28 -12.49 10.67
CA MET A 146 -17.58 -12.12 12.05
C MET A 146 -16.26 -11.89 12.81
N VAL A 147 -16.23 -10.79 13.57
CA VAL A 147 -15.11 -10.45 14.48
C VAL A 147 -15.67 -10.38 15.90
N GLY A 148 -15.34 -11.38 16.71
CA GLY A 148 -16.05 -11.62 17.96
C GLY A 148 -17.53 -11.87 17.70
N ASP A 149 -18.39 -11.41 18.62
CA ASP A 149 -19.84 -11.59 18.51
C ASP A 149 -20.56 -10.33 18.04
N THR A 150 -19.86 -9.21 17.92
CA THR A 150 -20.46 -7.88 17.69
C THR A 150 -20.28 -7.34 16.28
N VAL A 151 -19.09 -7.53 15.65
CA VAL A 151 -18.80 -6.97 14.34
C VAL A 151 -19.05 -8.00 13.25
N LYS A 152 -19.90 -7.62 12.29
CA LYS A 152 -20.30 -8.49 11.16
C LYS A 152 -20.17 -7.71 9.84
N PHE A 153 -19.42 -8.29 8.91
CA PHE A 153 -19.31 -7.82 7.54
C PHE A 153 -20.01 -8.84 6.62
N LYS A 154 -21.01 -8.41 5.90
CA LYS A 154 -21.88 -9.29 5.11
C LYS A 154 -21.70 -9.06 3.62
N VAL A 155 -21.77 -10.12 2.82
CA VAL A 155 -21.81 -10.14 1.35
C VAL A 155 -20.68 -9.30 0.75
N ARG A 156 -19.42 -9.63 1.12
CA ARG A 156 -18.25 -8.88 0.61
C ARG A 156 -17.66 -9.58 -0.61
N ALA A 157 -17.86 -8.95 -1.78
CA ALA A 157 -17.29 -9.42 -3.04
C ALA A 157 -15.77 -9.17 -3.11
N PHE A 158 -15.09 -9.87 -4.00
CA PHE A 158 -13.68 -9.60 -4.31
C PHE A 158 -13.45 -8.11 -4.65
N LYS A 159 -12.32 -7.54 -4.21
CA LYS A 159 -11.93 -6.12 -4.34
C LYS A 159 -12.80 -5.14 -3.55
N THR A 160 -13.61 -5.60 -2.61
CA THR A 160 -14.36 -4.68 -1.74
C THR A 160 -13.70 -4.50 -0.39
N ALA A 161 -13.74 -3.27 0.11
CA ALA A 161 -13.37 -2.90 1.46
C ALA A 161 -14.59 -2.36 2.22
N THR A 162 -14.67 -2.68 3.51
CA THR A 162 -15.68 -2.08 4.38
C THR A 162 -15.19 -0.79 5.01
N VAL A 163 -16.08 -0.05 5.65
CA VAL A 163 -15.69 1.00 6.60
C VAL A 163 -15.04 0.38 7.84
N PHE A 164 -14.25 1.18 8.55
CA PHE A 164 -13.71 0.79 9.85
C PHE A 164 -14.79 0.86 10.92
N LEU A 165 -15.03 -0.24 11.61
CA LEU A 165 -15.97 -0.35 12.72
C LEU A 165 -15.21 -0.46 14.05
N PRO A 166 -15.72 0.14 15.13
CA PRO A 166 -15.16 -0.03 16.46
C PRO A 166 -15.41 -1.44 16.97
N VAL A 167 -14.42 -2.00 17.66
CA VAL A 167 -14.47 -3.31 18.32
C VAL A 167 -13.70 -3.26 19.63
N ASN A 168 -14.22 -3.85 20.69
CA ASN A 168 -13.51 -3.93 21.96
C ASN A 168 -12.17 -4.66 21.78
N ALA A 169 -11.12 -4.16 22.42
CA ALA A 169 -9.81 -4.79 22.42
C ALA A 169 -9.82 -6.20 23.06
N GLY A 170 -8.71 -6.89 22.97
CA GLY A 170 -8.51 -8.24 23.50
C GLY A 170 -8.60 -9.32 22.42
N LEU A 171 -8.64 -10.58 22.87
CA LEU A 171 -8.73 -11.74 21.99
C LEU A 171 -10.10 -11.79 21.30
N LYS A 172 -10.09 -11.89 19.97
CA LYS A 172 -11.30 -11.95 19.13
C LYS A 172 -11.26 -13.20 18.26
N ARG A 173 -12.35 -13.97 18.31
CA ARG A 173 -12.58 -15.06 17.37
C ARG A 173 -12.99 -14.46 16.03
N ILE A 174 -12.29 -14.83 14.96
CA ILE A 174 -12.55 -14.41 13.59
C ILE A 174 -13.10 -15.61 12.84
N ARG A 175 -14.27 -15.46 12.25
CA ARG A 175 -14.92 -16.51 11.45
C ARG A 175 -15.24 -15.96 10.07
N VAL A 176 -14.80 -16.66 9.04
CA VAL A 176 -15.08 -16.33 7.64
C VAL A 176 -15.95 -17.42 7.04
N TYR A 177 -17.03 -17.01 6.41
CA TYR A 177 -18.00 -17.89 5.76
C TYR A 177 -18.12 -17.50 4.28
N GLN A 178 -18.40 -18.43 3.42
CA GLN A 178 -19.02 -18.12 2.14
C GLN A 178 -20.43 -17.57 2.40
N SER A 179 -20.80 -16.46 1.75
CA SER A 179 -22.11 -15.84 2.02
C SER A 179 -23.26 -16.82 1.79
N GLY A 180 -24.16 -16.87 2.75
CA GLY A 180 -25.27 -17.82 2.80
C GLY A 180 -24.94 -19.19 3.44
N SER A 181 -23.66 -19.46 3.78
CA SER A 181 -23.25 -20.68 4.48
C SER A 181 -23.24 -20.47 5.99
N THR A 182 -23.58 -21.52 6.74
CA THR A 182 -23.42 -21.58 8.20
C THR A 182 -22.11 -22.25 8.63
N ILE A 183 -21.36 -22.83 7.66
CA ILE A 183 -20.09 -23.52 7.91
C ILE A 183 -18.95 -22.53 7.70
N ALA A 184 -18.20 -22.26 8.77
CA ALA A 184 -17.03 -21.41 8.71
C ALA A 184 -15.93 -22.08 7.86
N LYS A 185 -15.36 -21.33 6.93
CA LYS A 185 -14.18 -21.72 6.13
C LYS A 185 -12.88 -21.38 6.87
N ILE A 186 -12.92 -20.35 7.71
CA ILE A 186 -11.83 -19.96 8.61
C ILE A 186 -12.44 -19.72 9.98
N ASP A 187 -11.79 -20.24 11.01
CA ASP A 187 -12.13 -20.03 12.41
C ASP A 187 -10.82 -19.92 13.20
N GLU A 188 -10.44 -18.70 13.55
CA GLU A 188 -9.19 -18.41 14.21
C GLU A 188 -9.36 -17.30 15.26
N THR A 189 -8.33 -17.06 16.05
CA THR A 189 -8.30 -15.98 17.03
C THR A 189 -7.20 -14.98 16.74
N ARG A 190 -7.51 -13.70 16.98
CA ARG A 190 -6.54 -12.57 16.85
C ARG A 190 -6.68 -11.65 18.05
N THR A 191 -5.56 -11.16 18.56
CA THR A 191 -5.56 -10.13 19.61
C THR A 191 -5.60 -8.74 18.96
N LEU A 192 -6.60 -7.95 19.35
CA LEU A 192 -6.74 -6.56 18.95
C LEU A 192 -6.37 -5.65 20.13
N ILE A 193 -5.52 -4.67 19.90
CA ILE A 193 -5.03 -3.72 20.91
C ILE A 193 -5.89 -2.45 20.84
N ALA A 194 -6.24 -1.91 22.00
CA ALA A 194 -6.99 -0.65 22.11
C ALA A 194 -6.25 0.52 21.41
N GLY A 195 -7.00 1.41 20.79
CA GLY A 195 -6.47 2.56 20.06
C GLY A 195 -5.84 2.23 18.70
N ARG A 196 -5.71 0.95 18.33
CA ARG A 196 -5.16 0.53 17.04
C ARG A 196 -6.25 0.43 15.97
N VAL A 197 -5.82 0.62 14.72
CA VAL A 197 -6.64 0.49 13.51
C VAL A 197 -6.15 -0.69 12.69
N TYR A 198 -7.05 -1.61 12.35
CA TYR A 198 -6.72 -2.88 11.71
C TYR A 198 -7.45 -3.06 10.40
N THR A 199 -6.77 -3.68 9.44
CA THR A 199 -7.41 -4.26 8.25
C THR A 199 -7.26 -5.78 8.31
N LEU A 200 -8.37 -6.48 8.47
CA LEU A 200 -8.47 -7.91 8.21
C LEU A 200 -8.68 -8.11 6.71
N PHE A 201 -7.90 -8.96 6.07
CA PHE A 201 -8.08 -9.27 4.66
C PHE A 201 -8.00 -10.77 4.40
N THR A 202 -8.63 -11.23 3.33
CA THR A 202 -8.51 -12.61 2.87
C THR A 202 -7.49 -12.73 1.74
N LYS A 203 -6.88 -13.90 1.60
CA LYS A 203 -6.04 -14.32 0.48
C LYS A 203 -6.42 -15.71 -0.02
N GLY A 204 -5.93 -16.08 -1.19
CA GLY A 204 -6.03 -17.44 -1.70
C GLY A 204 -7.37 -17.76 -2.33
N LYS A 205 -7.70 -19.05 -2.35
CA LYS A 205 -8.89 -19.60 -3.05
C LYS A 205 -9.73 -20.43 -2.11
N LEU A 206 -11.04 -20.42 -2.28
CA LEU A 206 -11.99 -21.17 -1.42
C LEU A 206 -11.66 -22.67 -1.37
N ASN A 207 -11.32 -23.25 -2.51
CA ASN A 207 -10.95 -24.66 -2.65
C ASN A 207 -9.46 -24.82 -3.04
N GLY A 208 -8.61 -23.89 -2.60
CA GLY A 208 -7.18 -23.96 -2.83
C GLY A 208 -6.52 -25.07 -2.02
N ALA A 209 -5.32 -25.48 -2.43
CA ALA A 209 -4.48 -26.43 -1.71
C ALA A 209 -3.15 -25.78 -1.35
N GLY A 210 -2.49 -26.25 -0.28
CA GLY A 210 -1.21 -25.72 0.19
C GLY A 210 -1.30 -24.21 0.46
N ASP A 211 -0.34 -23.45 -0.05
CA ASP A 211 -0.29 -21.99 0.14
C ASP A 211 -1.42 -21.22 -0.55
N ALA A 212 -2.14 -21.86 -1.49
CA ALA A 212 -3.27 -21.26 -2.17
C ALA A 212 -4.59 -21.38 -1.40
N VAL A 213 -4.61 -22.05 -0.26
CA VAL A 213 -5.81 -22.16 0.62
C VAL A 213 -6.26 -20.76 1.04
N LEU A 214 -7.60 -20.62 1.14
CA LEU A 214 -8.21 -19.41 1.70
C LEU A 214 -7.68 -19.17 3.12
N GLY A 215 -7.13 -18.01 3.34
CA GLY A 215 -6.57 -17.60 4.62
C GLY A 215 -6.84 -16.13 4.90
N THR A 216 -6.52 -15.68 6.11
CA THR A 216 -6.65 -14.27 6.51
C THR A 216 -5.29 -13.70 6.91
N GLY A 217 -5.13 -12.40 6.63
CA GLY A 217 -4.06 -11.57 7.18
C GLY A 217 -4.62 -10.41 7.97
N LEU A 218 -3.83 -9.90 8.91
CA LEU A 218 -4.17 -8.74 9.72
C LEU A 218 -3.08 -7.68 9.60
N VAL A 219 -3.42 -6.55 9.00
CA VAL A 219 -2.53 -5.38 8.93
C VAL A 219 -2.86 -4.43 10.06
N VAL A 220 -1.84 -3.97 10.77
CA VAL A 220 -1.94 -2.84 11.70
C VAL A 220 -1.72 -1.57 10.88
N ASN A 221 -2.78 -0.79 10.68
CA ASN A 221 -2.73 0.43 9.89
C ASN A 221 -2.27 1.65 10.73
N ARG A 222 -2.49 1.59 12.03
CA ARG A 222 -2.09 2.63 12.98
C ARG A 222 -1.98 2.06 14.41
#